data_1352e02ff1b821342337743773ec3656
#
_entry.id   1352e02ff1b821342337743773ec3656
#
_cell.length_a   1.000
_cell.length_b   1.000
_cell.length_c   1.000
_cell.angle_alpha   90.00
_cell.angle_beta   90.00
_cell.angle_gamma   90.00
#
_symmetry.space_group_name_H-M   'P 1'
#
loop_
_entity.id
_entity.type
_entity.pdbx_description
1 polymer ?
#
loop_
_entity_poly.entity_id
_entity_poly.type
_entity_poly.pdbx_seq_one_letter_code
_entity_poly.pdbx_strand_id
1 'polypeptide(L)'
;MGSSRPHRRRRLATMAGVVALLLLVPAAGASAASVTRQVQVLDDCDPATFNAMFGPGTCVKDGTTTFPAFVGQLLAQGRAPAWRFAPGQLKLDAGGRLQANNRGGEDHTFTEVANFGGGCIQGLNDLLGLTPVPECAGFPGGAFGATLVPAGGTVTTVALPPGVHRYECLIHPWMQTTVTVG
;
A
#
# COMPACT_ATOMS: atom_id res chain seq x y z
N MET A 1 -53.86 72.74 -60.35
CA MET A 1 -54.30 71.90 -59.23
C MET A 1 -53.65 70.50 -59.39
N GLY A 2 -52.50 70.27 -58.86
CA GLY A 2 -51.73 69.03 -59.04
C GLY A 2 -51.28 68.54 -57.65
N SER A 3 -51.87 67.48 -57.17
CA SER A 3 -51.53 66.84 -55.91
C SER A 3 -50.41 65.80 -56.09
N SER A 4 -49.25 66.09 -55.54
CA SER A 4 -48.08 65.21 -55.50
C SER A 4 -48.12 64.32 -54.26
N ARG A 5 -48.18 63.03 -54.42
CA ARG A 5 -48.05 62.04 -53.35
C ARG A 5 -46.60 61.64 -53.17
N PRO A 6 -46.03 61.60 -51.91
CA PRO A 6 -44.68 61.14 -51.71
C PRO A 6 -44.57 59.61 -51.65
N HIS A 7 -43.56 59.08 -52.36
CA HIS A 7 -43.18 57.67 -52.33
C HIS A 7 -42.51 57.31 -51.01
N ARG A 8 -43.15 56.41 -50.25
CA ARG A 8 -42.60 55.79 -49.06
C ARG A 8 -41.56 54.74 -49.46
N ARG A 9 -40.28 55.04 -49.28
CA ARG A 9 -39.19 54.02 -49.42
C ARG A 9 -39.22 53.08 -48.24
N ARG A 10 -39.52 51.83 -48.48
CA ARG A 10 -39.37 50.73 -47.51
C ARG A 10 -37.83 50.44 -47.37
N ARG A 11 -37.30 50.66 -46.15
CA ARG A 11 -35.96 50.19 -45.80
C ARG A 11 -36.06 48.70 -45.43
N LEU A 12 -35.42 47.82 -46.20
CA LEU A 12 -35.16 46.46 -45.81
C LEU A 12 -34.14 46.45 -44.68
N ALA A 13 -34.50 45.98 -43.51
CA ALA A 13 -33.59 45.72 -42.43
C ALA A 13 -33.01 44.28 -42.61
N THR A 14 -31.74 44.23 -42.95
CA THR A 14 -30.98 43.00 -43.01
C THR A 14 -30.67 42.55 -41.59
N MET A 15 -31.31 41.52 -41.10
CA MET A 15 -30.93 40.85 -39.84
C MET A 15 -29.70 39.99 -40.11
N ALA A 16 -28.54 40.41 -39.59
CA ALA A 16 -27.35 39.60 -39.50
C ALA A 16 -27.51 38.63 -38.35
N GLY A 17 -27.74 37.36 -38.65
CA GLY A 17 -27.76 36.30 -37.65
C GLY A 17 -26.34 36.00 -37.16
N VAL A 18 -26.09 36.26 -35.90
CA VAL A 18 -24.86 35.85 -35.21
C VAL A 18 -24.99 34.38 -34.82
N VAL A 19 -24.37 33.49 -35.56
CA VAL A 19 -24.24 32.07 -35.17
C VAL A 19 -23.16 31.99 -34.07
N ALA A 20 -23.59 31.84 -32.83
CA ALA A 20 -22.68 31.57 -31.72
C ALA A 20 -22.23 30.09 -31.81
N LEU A 21 -21.01 29.88 -32.25
CA LEU A 21 -20.36 28.58 -32.26
C LEU A 21 -19.96 28.24 -30.81
N LEU A 22 -20.77 27.43 -30.12
CA LEU A 22 -20.44 26.86 -28.81
C LEU A 22 -19.29 25.86 -28.98
N LEU A 23 -18.06 26.27 -28.69
CA LEU A 23 -16.91 25.38 -28.54
C LEU A 23 -17.10 24.55 -27.27
N LEU A 24 -17.50 23.27 -27.41
CA LEU A 24 -17.42 22.27 -26.35
C LEU A 24 -15.93 22.03 -26.06
N VAL A 25 -15.40 22.68 -25.05
CA VAL A 25 -14.09 22.35 -24.49
C VAL A 25 -14.27 21.05 -23.71
N PRO A 26 -13.62 19.93 -24.10
CA PRO A 26 -13.65 18.73 -23.28
C PRO A 26 -13.02 19.09 -21.91
N ALA A 27 -13.77 18.90 -20.84
CA ALA A 27 -13.22 18.98 -19.49
C ALA A 27 -12.14 17.92 -19.37
N ALA A 28 -10.88 18.34 -19.37
CA ALA A 28 -9.77 17.47 -19.02
C ALA A 28 -10.05 16.96 -17.61
N GLY A 29 -10.39 15.67 -17.49
CA GLY A 29 -10.60 15.03 -16.21
C GLY A 29 -9.34 15.22 -15.37
N ALA A 30 -9.44 15.97 -14.29
CA ALA A 30 -8.37 16.09 -13.30
C ALA A 30 -8.14 14.66 -12.77
N SER A 31 -7.01 14.04 -13.13
CA SER A 31 -6.56 12.80 -12.49
C SER A 31 -6.42 13.11 -11.01
N ALA A 32 -7.29 12.56 -10.20
CA ALA A 32 -7.13 12.62 -8.75
C ALA A 32 -5.75 12.07 -8.40
N ALA A 33 -4.95 12.85 -7.68
CA ALA A 33 -3.64 12.39 -7.22
C ALA A 33 -3.85 11.10 -6.41
N SER A 34 -3.15 10.02 -6.78
CA SER A 34 -3.28 8.74 -6.10
C SER A 34 -2.87 8.89 -4.63
N VAL A 35 -3.78 8.57 -3.71
CA VAL A 35 -3.52 8.65 -2.27
C VAL A 35 -2.54 7.54 -1.87
N THR A 36 -1.50 7.89 -1.12
CA THR A 36 -0.60 6.91 -0.49
C THR A 36 -0.91 6.81 1.00
N ARG A 37 -1.23 5.60 1.48
CA ARG A 37 -1.45 5.31 2.89
C ARG A 37 -0.22 4.64 3.49
N GLN A 38 0.11 5.06 4.72
CA GLN A 38 1.26 4.55 5.45
C GLN A 38 0.90 3.28 6.23
N VAL A 39 1.79 2.29 6.18
CA VAL A 39 1.80 1.12 7.07
C VAL A 39 3.13 1.11 7.80
N GLN A 40 3.10 1.14 9.12
CA GLN A 40 4.30 0.99 9.91
C GLN A 40 4.61 -0.51 10.06
N VAL A 41 5.86 -0.87 9.80
CA VAL A 41 6.42 -2.19 10.07
C VAL A 41 7.19 -2.06 11.38
N LEU A 42 6.80 -2.83 12.39
CA LEU A 42 7.25 -2.66 13.77
C LEU A 42 7.76 -3.97 14.33
N ASP A 43 8.85 -3.89 15.08
CA ASP A 43 9.35 -4.91 15.98
C ASP A 43 9.98 -4.23 17.22
N ASP A 44 10.45 -5.03 18.17
CA ASP A 44 11.07 -4.57 19.40
C ASP A 44 12.25 -5.49 19.76
N CYS A 45 13.04 -5.90 18.77
CA CYS A 45 14.16 -6.82 18.96
C CYS A 45 15.26 -6.22 19.87
N ASP A 46 15.75 -6.99 20.83
CA ASP A 46 16.95 -6.64 21.60
C ASP A 46 18.22 -7.02 20.82
N PRO A 47 19.08 -6.04 20.42
CA PRO A 47 20.24 -6.31 19.59
C PRO A 47 21.22 -7.30 20.22
N ALA A 48 21.36 -7.30 21.54
CA ALA A 48 22.32 -8.17 22.21
C ALA A 48 21.98 -9.65 22.03
N THR A 49 20.71 -10.00 22.20
CA THR A 49 20.26 -11.40 22.16
C THR A 49 19.94 -11.87 20.72
N PHE A 50 19.35 -11.03 19.87
CA PHE A 50 19.09 -11.40 18.49
C PHE A 50 20.37 -11.52 17.67
N ASN A 51 21.31 -10.58 17.81
CA ASN A 51 22.58 -10.65 17.09
C ASN A 51 23.49 -11.79 17.61
N ALA A 52 23.38 -12.17 18.90
CA ALA A 52 24.06 -13.35 19.41
C ALA A 52 23.54 -14.65 18.81
N MET A 53 22.22 -14.70 18.48
CA MET A 53 21.57 -15.89 17.91
C MET A 53 21.78 -16.01 16.39
N PHE A 54 21.62 -14.92 15.66
CA PHE A 54 21.53 -14.94 14.19
C PHE A 54 22.70 -14.24 13.48
N GLY A 55 23.57 -13.61 14.22
CA GLY A 55 24.73 -12.87 13.71
C GLY A 55 24.54 -11.35 13.75
N PRO A 56 25.65 -10.62 13.70
CA PRO A 56 25.65 -9.15 13.74
C PRO A 56 24.81 -8.55 12.60
N GLY A 57 24.02 -7.53 12.90
CA GLY A 57 23.19 -6.84 11.93
C GLY A 57 21.78 -7.40 11.76
N THR A 58 21.42 -8.49 12.44
CA THR A 58 20.05 -9.02 12.45
C THR A 58 19.09 -8.05 13.11
N CYS A 59 19.50 -7.45 14.22
CA CYS A 59 18.76 -6.40 14.91
C CYS A 59 19.66 -5.17 15.06
N VAL A 60 19.30 -4.07 14.44
CA VAL A 60 20.16 -2.86 14.36
C VAL A 60 19.57 -1.66 15.12
N LYS A 61 18.50 -1.86 15.87
CA LYS A 61 17.84 -0.82 16.65
C LYS A 61 17.55 -1.31 18.06
N ASP A 62 17.72 -0.42 19.04
CA ASP A 62 17.48 -0.73 20.44
C ASP A 62 16.01 -1.04 20.70
N GLY A 63 15.71 -2.32 20.91
CA GLY A 63 14.45 -2.83 21.40
C GLY A 63 14.63 -3.50 22.77
N THR A 64 13.54 -3.94 23.38
CA THR A 64 13.52 -4.47 24.75
C THR A 64 13.14 -5.96 24.81
N THR A 65 12.62 -6.51 23.73
CA THR A 65 12.23 -7.92 23.67
C THR A 65 13.44 -8.79 23.36
N THR A 66 13.94 -9.52 24.34
CA THR A 66 15.02 -10.48 24.13
C THR A 66 14.59 -11.67 23.28
N PHE A 67 15.54 -12.34 22.60
CA PHE A 67 15.20 -13.52 21.78
C PHE A 67 14.50 -14.64 22.60
N PRO A 68 14.90 -14.99 23.83
CA PRO A 68 14.14 -15.93 24.65
C PRO A 68 12.72 -15.47 24.96
N ALA A 69 12.52 -14.17 25.22
CA ALA A 69 11.17 -13.62 25.45
C ALA A 69 10.32 -13.66 24.18
N PHE A 70 10.90 -13.36 23.03
CA PHE A 70 10.27 -13.48 21.72
C PHE A 70 9.76 -14.93 21.47
N VAL A 71 10.63 -15.94 21.67
CA VAL A 71 10.24 -17.36 21.54
C VAL A 71 9.15 -17.73 22.55
N GLY A 72 9.26 -17.24 23.79
CA GLY A 72 8.23 -17.47 24.81
C GLY A 72 6.86 -16.90 24.42
N GLN A 73 6.83 -15.72 23.77
CA GLN A 73 5.59 -15.13 23.24
C GLN A 73 5.01 -15.98 22.10
N LEU A 74 5.84 -16.46 21.18
CA LEU A 74 5.39 -17.35 20.09
C LEU A 74 4.75 -18.62 20.63
N LEU A 75 5.40 -19.30 21.60
CA LEU A 75 4.89 -20.51 22.21
C LEU A 75 3.57 -20.29 22.97
N ALA A 76 3.44 -19.15 23.66
CA ALA A 76 2.27 -18.86 24.48
C ALA A 76 1.09 -18.29 23.69
N GLN A 77 1.33 -17.54 22.60
CA GLN A 77 0.31 -16.73 21.93
C GLN A 77 0.24 -16.95 20.41
N GLY A 78 1.12 -17.77 19.84
CA GLY A 78 1.26 -17.94 18.39
C GLY A 78 1.79 -16.70 17.67
N ARG A 79 2.25 -15.69 18.42
CA ARG A 79 2.77 -14.43 17.88
C ARG A 79 3.61 -13.67 18.91
N ALA A 80 4.49 -12.80 18.43
CA ALA A 80 5.14 -11.78 19.25
C ALA A 80 4.45 -10.42 18.95
N PRO A 81 3.70 -9.84 19.91
CA PRO A 81 2.80 -8.69 19.63
C PRO A 81 3.50 -7.41 19.19
N ALA A 82 4.77 -7.23 19.53
CA ALA A 82 5.54 -6.09 19.06
C ALA A 82 5.84 -6.16 17.57
N TRP A 83 5.98 -7.36 17.00
CA TRP A 83 6.14 -7.61 15.57
C TRP A 83 4.79 -7.52 14.88
N ARG A 84 4.53 -6.40 14.22
CA ARG A 84 3.23 -6.15 13.59
C ARG A 84 3.29 -5.12 12.47
N PHE A 85 2.33 -5.18 11.58
CA PHE A 85 1.95 -4.06 10.72
C PHE A 85 0.92 -3.17 11.44
N ALA A 86 1.07 -1.87 11.31
CA ALA A 86 0.14 -0.91 11.89
C ALA A 86 -0.25 0.17 10.84
N PRO A 87 -1.56 0.32 10.55
CA PRO A 87 -2.67 -0.44 11.09
C PRO A 87 -2.77 -1.85 10.50
N GLY A 88 -3.40 -2.80 11.22
CA GLY A 88 -3.68 -4.17 10.75
C GLY A 88 -4.85 -4.25 9.76
N GLN A 89 -5.63 -3.17 9.64
CA GLN A 89 -6.69 -3.02 8.63
C GLN A 89 -6.78 -1.57 8.20
N LEU A 90 -7.01 -1.33 6.90
CA LEU A 90 -7.22 0.01 6.36
C LEU A 90 -8.10 0.00 5.12
N LYS A 91 -8.63 1.18 4.79
CA LYS A 91 -9.35 1.44 3.54
C LYS A 91 -8.53 2.35 2.64
N LEU A 92 -8.64 2.14 1.35
CA LEU A 92 -7.94 2.89 0.32
C LEU A 92 -8.90 3.11 -0.87
N ASP A 93 -8.81 4.26 -1.51
CA ASP A 93 -9.52 4.51 -2.75
C ASP A 93 -8.84 3.77 -3.91
N ALA A 94 -9.60 3.41 -4.94
CA ALA A 94 -9.08 2.74 -6.13
C ALA A 94 -7.92 3.52 -6.76
N GLY A 95 -6.85 2.81 -7.11
CA GLY A 95 -5.62 3.42 -7.65
C GLY A 95 -4.70 4.04 -6.59
N GLY A 96 -5.08 4.00 -5.31
CA GLY A 96 -4.22 4.37 -4.21
C GLY A 96 -3.06 3.38 -4.01
N ARG A 97 -2.08 3.76 -3.18
CA ARG A 97 -0.87 2.99 -2.89
C ARG A 97 -0.67 2.82 -1.40
N LEU A 98 0.06 1.78 -1.02
CA LEU A 98 0.57 1.62 0.33
C LEU A 98 2.06 1.94 0.35
N GLN A 99 2.51 2.54 1.43
CA GLN A 99 3.92 2.70 1.72
C GLN A 99 4.20 2.05 3.08
N ALA A 100 4.92 0.94 3.07
CA ALA A 100 5.39 0.28 4.27
C ALA A 100 6.71 0.89 4.72
N ASN A 101 6.76 1.37 5.97
CA ASN A 101 7.95 1.99 6.56
C ASN A 101 8.42 1.13 7.73
N ASN A 102 9.60 0.56 7.61
CA ASN A 102 10.19 -0.23 8.68
C ASN A 102 10.75 0.68 9.78
N ARG A 103 10.11 0.63 10.94
CA ARG A 103 10.51 1.37 12.16
C ARG A 103 11.18 0.47 13.18
N GLY A 104 11.18 -0.85 12.91
CA GLY A 104 11.84 -1.86 13.73
C GLY A 104 13.34 -1.93 13.51
N GLY A 105 13.97 -2.90 14.15
CA GLY A 105 15.40 -3.19 14.08
C GLY A 105 15.75 -4.35 13.17
N GLU A 106 14.79 -5.16 12.76
CA GLU A 106 14.97 -6.29 11.87
C GLU A 106 14.55 -5.98 10.44
N ASP A 107 15.03 -6.78 9.51
CA ASP A 107 14.50 -6.80 8.16
C ASP A 107 13.15 -7.51 8.13
N HIS A 108 12.23 -7.00 7.32
CA HIS A 108 10.89 -7.55 7.11
C HIS A 108 10.59 -7.67 5.62
N THR A 109 9.47 -8.30 5.27
CA THR A 109 8.88 -8.18 3.94
C THR A 109 7.50 -7.55 4.03
N PHE A 110 7.05 -6.91 2.96
CA PHE A 110 5.69 -6.42 2.82
C PHE A 110 5.10 -7.00 1.55
N THR A 111 4.67 -8.25 1.64
CA THR A 111 4.32 -9.09 0.50
C THR A 111 2.82 -9.24 0.39
N GLU A 112 2.25 -8.95 -0.79
CA GLU A 112 0.87 -9.29 -1.07
C GLU A 112 0.73 -10.80 -1.25
N VAL A 113 -0.24 -11.39 -0.52
CA VAL A 113 -0.52 -12.83 -0.54
C VAL A 113 -2.00 -13.09 -0.85
N ALA A 114 -2.29 -14.18 -1.52
CA ALA A 114 -3.67 -14.55 -1.82
C ALA A 114 -4.45 -14.87 -0.52
N ASN A 115 -3.82 -15.59 0.39
CA ASN A 115 -4.34 -15.92 1.72
C ASN A 115 -3.20 -15.87 2.73
N PHE A 116 -3.48 -15.48 3.95
CA PHE A 116 -2.53 -15.56 5.05
C PHE A 116 -2.15 -17.01 5.36
N GLY A 117 -0.87 -17.23 5.67
CA GLY A 117 -0.35 -18.57 5.95
C GLY A 117 0.95 -18.53 6.73
N GLY A 118 1.84 -19.47 6.45
CA GLY A 118 3.21 -19.49 6.97
C GLY A 118 4.16 -18.70 6.10
N GLY A 119 5.19 -18.15 6.73
CA GLY A 119 6.27 -17.44 6.03
C GLY A 119 7.28 -18.38 5.36
N CYS A 120 8.42 -17.81 4.97
CA CYS A 120 9.49 -18.57 4.31
C CYS A 120 10.52 -19.14 5.30
N ILE A 121 10.40 -18.86 6.60
CA ILE A 121 11.31 -19.35 7.64
C ILE A 121 10.74 -20.61 8.24
N GLN A 122 11.29 -21.76 7.80
CA GLN A 122 10.77 -23.09 8.18
C GLN A 122 10.70 -23.27 9.70
N GLY A 123 11.69 -22.85 10.46
CA GLY A 123 11.69 -23.01 11.93
C GLY A 123 10.55 -22.26 12.62
N LEU A 124 10.09 -21.13 12.09
CA LEU A 124 8.91 -20.42 12.60
C LEU A 124 7.62 -21.12 12.20
N ASN A 125 7.55 -21.66 10.98
CA ASN A 125 6.40 -22.43 10.54
C ASN A 125 6.22 -23.70 11.37
N ASP A 126 7.29 -24.44 11.64
CA ASP A 126 7.28 -25.64 12.47
C ASP A 126 6.81 -25.33 13.89
N LEU A 127 7.31 -24.24 14.47
CA LEU A 127 6.95 -23.78 15.81
C LEU A 127 5.46 -23.40 15.92
N LEU A 128 4.90 -22.83 14.85
CA LEU A 128 3.54 -22.29 14.84
C LEU A 128 2.52 -23.22 14.16
N GLY A 129 2.97 -24.36 13.60
CA GLY A 129 2.11 -25.29 12.88
C GLY A 129 1.55 -24.71 11.58
N LEU A 130 2.33 -23.87 10.89
CA LEU A 130 1.92 -23.16 9.68
C LEU A 130 2.47 -23.83 8.41
N THR A 131 1.74 -23.68 7.31
CA THR A 131 2.19 -24.08 5.97
C THR A 131 2.64 -22.81 5.22
N PRO A 132 3.85 -22.83 4.60
CA PRO A 132 4.34 -21.69 3.82
C PRO A 132 3.36 -21.28 2.73
N VAL A 133 3.20 -19.96 2.53
CA VAL A 133 2.43 -19.43 1.40
C VAL A 133 3.17 -19.65 0.08
N PRO A 134 2.45 -19.72 -1.08
CA PRO A 134 3.06 -19.92 -2.39
C PRO A 134 4.12 -18.86 -2.74
N GLU A 135 4.01 -17.66 -2.20
CA GLU A 135 4.92 -16.53 -2.39
C GLU A 135 6.33 -16.80 -1.83
N CYS A 136 6.51 -17.85 -1.03
CA CYS A 136 7.83 -18.33 -0.61
C CYS A 136 8.59 -19.10 -1.71
N ALA A 137 7.96 -19.37 -2.85
CA ALA A 137 8.66 -20.02 -3.96
C ALA A 137 9.87 -19.18 -4.41
N GLY A 138 11.03 -19.82 -4.50
CA GLY A 138 12.30 -19.18 -4.89
C GLY A 138 12.99 -18.41 -3.75
N PHE A 139 12.60 -18.61 -2.48
CA PHE A 139 13.31 -18.04 -1.32
C PHE A 139 14.82 -18.41 -1.35
N PRO A 140 15.74 -17.46 -1.03
CA PRO A 140 15.50 -16.07 -0.55
C PRO A 140 15.28 -15.01 -1.66
N GLY A 141 15.14 -15.39 -2.91
CA GLY A 141 14.76 -14.54 -4.02
C GLY A 141 13.24 -14.42 -4.19
N GLY A 142 12.78 -14.34 -5.44
CA GLY A 142 11.36 -14.31 -5.77
C GLY A 142 10.60 -13.15 -5.09
N ALA A 143 9.39 -13.43 -4.62
CA ALA A 143 8.57 -12.42 -3.93
C ALA A 143 9.20 -11.94 -2.63
N PHE A 144 9.89 -12.82 -1.88
CA PHE A 144 10.62 -12.45 -0.66
C PHE A 144 11.63 -11.32 -0.92
N GLY A 145 12.56 -11.53 -1.87
CA GLY A 145 13.59 -10.53 -2.20
C GLY A 145 13.00 -9.25 -2.79
N ALA A 146 11.94 -9.37 -3.61
CA ALA A 146 11.30 -8.22 -4.26
C ALA A 146 10.51 -7.32 -3.30
N THR A 147 10.10 -7.83 -2.13
CA THR A 147 9.27 -7.13 -1.14
C THR A 147 9.98 -6.89 0.19
N LEU A 148 11.30 -7.12 0.22
CA LEU A 148 12.13 -6.88 1.40
C LEU A 148 12.10 -5.41 1.81
N VAL A 149 11.89 -5.16 3.10
CA VAL A 149 11.89 -3.82 3.72
C VAL A 149 12.97 -3.82 4.81
N PRO A 150 14.19 -3.43 4.48
CA PRO A 150 15.28 -3.41 5.46
C PRO A 150 14.95 -2.53 6.67
N ALA A 151 15.62 -2.76 7.80
CA ALA A 151 15.49 -1.90 8.97
C ALA A 151 15.72 -0.42 8.60
N GLY A 152 14.78 0.45 8.96
CA GLY A 152 14.76 1.86 8.55
C GLY A 152 14.37 2.13 7.11
N GLY A 153 14.16 1.09 6.30
CA GLY A 153 13.80 1.17 4.88
C GLY A 153 12.31 1.40 4.64
N THR A 154 11.98 1.53 3.36
CA THR A 154 10.61 1.79 2.90
C THR A 154 10.38 1.08 1.57
N VAL A 155 9.20 0.49 1.40
CA VAL A 155 8.71 -0.03 0.12
C VAL A 155 7.33 0.56 -0.20
N THR A 156 7.07 0.83 -1.48
CA THR A 156 5.78 1.35 -1.93
C THR A 156 5.17 0.38 -2.95
N THR A 157 3.90 0.04 -2.78
CA THR A 157 3.18 -0.84 -3.72
C THR A 157 2.92 -0.14 -5.05
N VAL A 158 2.60 -0.91 -6.07
CA VAL A 158 1.91 -0.36 -7.25
C VAL A 158 0.54 0.19 -6.86
N ALA A 159 -0.13 0.88 -7.76
CA ALA A 159 -1.52 1.31 -7.57
C ALA A 159 -2.42 0.07 -7.42
N LEU A 160 -3.25 0.04 -6.37
CA LEU A 160 -4.09 -1.10 -6.06
C LEU A 160 -5.45 -0.98 -6.77
N PRO A 161 -5.91 -2.05 -7.44
CA PRO A 161 -7.26 -2.11 -7.98
C PRO A 161 -8.30 -2.29 -6.88
N PRO A 162 -9.60 -2.07 -7.16
CA PRO A 162 -10.66 -2.39 -6.21
C PRO A 162 -10.61 -3.86 -5.77
N GLY A 163 -10.83 -4.10 -4.48
CA GLY A 163 -10.82 -5.45 -3.91
C GLY A 163 -10.28 -5.50 -2.48
N VAL A 164 -10.04 -6.73 -2.02
CA VAL A 164 -9.41 -7.00 -0.73
C VAL A 164 -7.99 -7.52 -0.96
N HIS A 165 -7.02 -6.76 -0.48
CA HIS A 165 -5.59 -7.06 -0.56
C HIS A 165 -5.07 -7.47 0.81
N ARG A 166 -4.26 -8.51 0.87
CA ARG A 166 -3.65 -9.04 2.09
C ARG A 166 -2.14 -8.94 1.99
N TYR A 167 -1.53 -8.32 2.99
CA TYR A 167 -0.08 -8.21 3.08
C TYR A 167 0.41 -8.95 4.31
N GLU A 168 1.46 -9.74 4.13
CA GLU A 168 2.09 -10.56 5.16
C GLU A 168 3.60 -10.39 5.13
N CYS A 169 4.24 -10.47 6.31
CA CYS A 169 5.68 -10.59 6.39
C CYS A 169 6.09 -12.06 6.21
N LEU A 170 6.86 -12.37 5.17
CA LEU A 170 7.31 -13.73 4.90
C LEU A 170 8.39 -14.24 5.87
N ILE A 171 8.90 -13.37 6.78
CA ILE A 171 9.75 -13.78 7.90
C ILE A 171 8.89 -14.09 9.12
N HIS A 172 7.97 -13.20 9.46
CA HIS A 172 7.14 -13.22 10.66
C HIS A 172 5.66 -13.29 10.26
N PRO A 173 5.11 -14.48 9.97
CA PRO A 173 3.80 -14.63 9.28
C PRO A 173 2.59 -14.11 10.06
N TRP A 174 2.72 -13.84 11.35
CA TRP A 174 1.67 -13.19 12.13
C TRP A 174 1.60 -11.66 11.92
N MET A 175 2.61 -11.05 11.27
CA MET A 175 2.58 -9.64 10.86
C MET A 175 1.73 -9.51 9.60
N GLN A 176 0.49 -9.10 9.78
CA GLN A 176 -0.51 -9.10 8.72
C GLN A 176 -1.27 -7.78 8.68
N THR A 177 -1.66 -7.34 7.48
CA THR A 177 -2.59 -6.23 7.28
C THR A 177 -3.53 -6.53 6.11
N THR A 178 -4.78 -6.13 6.27
CA THR A 178 -5.81 -6.24 5.23
C THR A 178 -6.21 -4.86 4.75
N VAL A 179 -6.23 -4.68 3.44
CA VAL A 179 -6.59 -3.43 2.78
C VAL A 179 -7.84 -3.65 1.94
N THR A 180 -8.88 -2.86 2.20
CA THR A 180 -10.07 -2.82 1.35
C THR A 180 -9.98 -1.60 0.45
N VAL A 181 -9.95 -1.86 -0.87
CA VAL A 181 -9.90 -0.83 -1.92
C VAL A 181 -11.27 -0.72 -2.57
N GLY A 182 -11.84 0.49 -2.60
CA GLY A 182 -13.18 0.72 -3.14
C GLY A 182 -13.32 2.03 -3.90
#